data_43b80eed00d1a650036b42fedcea7de0
#
_entry.id   43b80eed00d1a650036b42fedcea7de0
#
_cell.length_a   1.000
_cell.length_b   1.000
_cell.length_c   1.000
_cell.angle_alpha   90.00
_cell.angle_beta   90.00
_cell.angle_gamma   90.00
#
_symmetry.space_group_name_H-M   'P 1'
#
loop_
_entity.id
_entity.type
_entity.pdbx_description
1 polymer ?
#
loop_
_entity_poly.entity_id
_entity_poly.type
_entity_poly.pdbx_seq_one_letter_code
_entity_poly.pdbx_strand_id
1 'polypeptide(L)'
;MNLASLLDSIALYAITHRSAPLDVIGKLEVLVDDVYVRLRDVVDGALVLATCNRFEVYVDTMNWSDVESILANVMGEAWGYVDKMKGLDAVRHLFRVASGLESQIVGEYEILGQVRRAWFKARANGYTSELLDKIAHRALIAGRRARDETRISYGVVGYPQAGVELLSKALNGLDSKTIMIVGAGHAAETALKHLCSKYKPKEVIIVNRTIDKAVRVAELCENSVVAGLEDRYKFLHVVDGVFIAVSGGVKMFTSNDIMESKAVIVDISTPPVVDVVEDRTYTLDDVRRLSEESINLRLSEIPRVEAIIGDEIVKLQGDIVEFKAKVVISEIMRLASDLYEREIRRTLRNHRDGGALEPILRITLNSYTKKVLRPLILYMRDKARNGDSSVLEEIHSYFTRELGRGEGLG
;
A
#
# COMPACT_ATOMS: atom_id res chain seq x y z
N MET A 1 -6.68 -28.23 6.35
CA MET A 1 -6.15 -27.50 5.15
C MET A 1 -5.07 -26.54 5.63
N ASN A 2 -3.85 -26.64 5.13
CA ASN A 2 -2.81 -25.71 5.54
C ASN A 2 -2.98 -24.37 4.79
N LEU A 3 -2.36 -23.28 5.28
CA LEU A 3 -2.47 -21.95 4.67
C LEU A 3 -2.03 -21.95 3.20
N ALA A 4 -1.02 -22.77 2.84
CA ALA A 4 -0.55 -22.86 1.47
C ALA A 4 -1.69 -23.28 0.51
N SER A 5 -2.44 -24.34 0.84
CA SER A 5 -3.56 -24.79 -0.01
C SER A 5 -4.77 -23.83 -0.05
N LEU A 6 -4.86 -22.89 0.90
CA LEU A 6 -5.88 -21.84 0.87
C LEU A 6 -5.55 -20.72 -0.13
N LEU A 7 -4.28 -20.57 -0.48
CA LEU A 7 -3.73 -19.51 -1.30
C LEU A 7 -3.23 -20.00 -2.66
N ASP A 8 -3.42 -21.27 -2.99
CA ASP A 8 -2.92 -21.87 -4.25
C ASP A 8 -3.40 -21.14 -5.51
N SER A 9 -4.56 -20.47 -5.45
CA SER A 9 -5.09 -19.68 -6.57
C SER A 9 -4.47 -18.28 -6.71
N ILE A 10 -3.63 -17.86 -5.77
CA ILE A 10 -3.02 -16.53 -5.82
C ILE A 10 -1.68 -16.57 -6.56
N ALA A 11 -1.51 -15.64 -7.50
CA ALA A 11 -0.20 -15.38 -8.11
C ALA A 11 0.08 -13.88 -8.23
N LEU A 12 1.35 -13.58 -8.34
CA LEU A 12 1.92 -12.27 -8.57
C LEU A 12 2.82 -12.29 -9.78
N TYR A 13 2.67 -11.29 -10.65
CA TYR A 13 3.56 -10.94 -11.73
C TYR A 13 4.10 -9.54 -11.47
N ALA A 14 5.37 -9.43 -11.13
CA ALA A 14 5.97 -8.20 -10.63
C ALA A 14 7.13 -7.72 -11.51
N ILE A 15 7.11 -6.46 -11.87
CA ILE A 15 8.26 -5.72 -12.40
C ILE A 15 8.58 -4.62 -11.39
N THR A 16 9.79 -4.63 -10.84
CA THR A 16 10.19 -3.68 -9.81
C THR A 16 11.50 -2.98 -10.17
N HIS A 17 11.85 -1.93 -9.44
CA HIS A 17 13.13 -1.24 -9.57
C HIS A 17 14.34 -2.16 -9.39
N ARG A 18 14.15 -3.40 -8.91
CA ARG A 18 15.21 -4.41 -8.77
C ARG A 18 15.37 -5.25 -10.03
N SER A 19 14.29 -5.43 -10.80
CA SER A 19 14.29 -6.27 -12.00
C SER A 19 14.37 -5.48 -13.31
N ALA A 20 13.91 -4.21 -13.33
CA ALA A 20 13.87 -3.39 -14.54
C ALA A 20 14.31 -1.94 -14.34
N PRO A 21 14.79 -1.26 -15.39
CA PRO A 21 15.02 0.19 -15.40
C PRO A 21 13.73 0.99 -15.15
N LEU A 22 13.83 2.14 -14.47
CA LEU A 22 12.66 2.97 -14.10
C LEU A 22 11.90 3.53 -15.33
N ASP A 23 12.57 3.78 -16.45
CA ASP A 23 11.94 4.22 -17.70
C ASP A 23 11.07 3.12 -18.34
N VAL A 24 11.39 1.84 -18.12
CA VAL A 24 10.53 0.71 -18.49
C VAL A 24 9.31 0.67 -17.60
N ILE A 25 9.49 0.76 -16.28
CA ILE A 25 8.39 0.72 -15.31
C ILE A 25 7.41 1.88 -15.55
N GLY A 26 7.92 3.10 -15.76
CA GLY A 26 7.10 4.29 -15.97
C GLY A 26 6.17 4.20 -17.20
N LYS A 27 6.52 3.40 -18.21
CA LYS A 27 5.67 3.16 -19.38
C LYS A 27 4.52 2.19 -19.12
N LEU A 28 4.55 1.42 -18.03
CA LEU A 28 3.55 0.41 -17.74
C LEU A 28 2.30 0.98 -17.03
N GLU A 29 2.39 2.16 -16.42
CA GLU A 29 1.26 2.76 -15.70
C GLU A 29 0.02 2.93 -16.58
N VAL A 30 0.20 3.27 -17.86
CA VAL A 30 -0.89 3.45 -18.82
C VAL A 30 -1.59 2.14 -19.19
N LEU A 31 -1.00 0.99 -18.89
CA LEU A 31 -1.54 -0.33 -19.20
C LEU A 31 -2.49 -0.88 -18.12
N VAL A 32 -2.63 -0.21 -16.97
CA VAL A 32 -3.43 -0.68 -15.83
C VAL A 32 -4.85 -1.05 -16.23
N ASP A 33 -5.53 -0.19 -16.99
CA ASP A 33 -6.92 -0.42 -17.38
C ASP A 33 -7.04 -1.53 -18.45
N ASP A 34 -6.06 -1.64 -19.38
CA ASP A 34 -6.02 -2.73 -20.37
C ASP A 34 -5.80 -4.10 -19.71
N VAL A 35 -4.93 -4.17 -18.68
CA VAL A 35 -4.74 -5.39 -17.87
C VAL A 35 -6.06 -5.84 -17.23
N TYR A 36 -6.80 -4.93 -16.57
CA TYR A 36 -8.08 -5.28 -15.96
C TYR A 36 -9.12 -5.76 -16.99
N VAL A 37 -9.23 -5.07 -18.11
CA VAL A 37 -10.21 -5.44 -19.17
C VAL A 37 -9.91 -6.82 -19.73
N ARG A 38 -8.64 -7.15 -19.98
CA ARG A 38 -8.26 -8.45 -20.57
C ARG A 38 -8.30 -9.62 -19.59
N LEU A 39 -8.09 -9.34 -18.29
CA LEU A 39 -8.14 -10.40 -17.27
C LEU A 39 -9.55 -10.68 -16.75
N ARG A 40 -10.53 -9.80 -16.99
CA ARG A 40 -11.85 -9.82 -16.37
C ARG A 40 -12.58 -11.17 -16.45
N ASP A 41 -12.51 -11.82 -17.62
CA ASP A 41 -13.23 -13.07 -17.87
C ASP A 41 -12.34 -14.32 -17.68
N VAL A 42 -11.10 -14.13 -17.25
CA VAL A 42 -10.07 -15.18 -17.13
C VAL A 42 -9.70 -15.48 -15.68
N VAL A 43 -9.90 -14.51 -14.78
CA VAL A 43 -9.55 -14.63 -13.36
C VAL A 43 -10.75 -14.36 -12.47
N ASP A 44 -10.77 -14.95 -11.27
CA ASP A 44 -11.77 -14.67 -10.23
C ASP A 44 -11.58 -13.26 -9.65
N GLY A 45 -10.36 -12.74 -9.70
CA GLY A 45 -10.03 -11.38 -9.31
C GLY A 45 -8.61 -10.96 -9.68
N ALA A 46 -8.42 -9.64 -9.80
CA ALA A 46 -7.14 -9.00 -10.06
C ALA A 46 -6.96 -7.72 -9.22
N LEU A 47 -5.71 -7.45 -8.82
CA LEU A 47 -5.27 -6.20 -8.19
C LEU A 47 -3.99 -5.74 -8.87
N VAL A 48 -4.01 -4.56 -9.49
CA VAL A 48 -2.83 -3.98 -10.16
C VAL A 48 -2.31 -2.81 -9.34
N LEU A 49 -1.04 -2.90 -8.93
CA LEU A 49 -0.31 -1.84 -8.25
C LEU A 49 0.73 -1.26 -9.20
N ALA A 50 0.48 -0.06 -9.69
CA ALA A 50 1.39 0.70 -10.55
C ALA A 50 1.89 1.95 -9.82
N THR A 51 3.22 2.14 -9.79
CA THR A 51 3.90 3.29 -9.20
C THR A 51 5.16 3.61 -10.00
N CYS A 52 5.89 4.68 -9.66
CA CYS A 52 7.18 4.99 -10.30
C CYS A 52 8.26 3.90 -10.15
N ASN A 53 8.11 2.98 -9.15
CA ASN A 53 9.13 1.99 -8.80
C ASN A 53 8.69 0.53 -9.01
N ARG A 54 7.42 0.29 -9.38
CA ARG A 54 6.89 -1.06 -9.59
C ARG A 54 5.64 -1.09 -10.44
N PHE A 55 5.46 -2.21 -11.12
CA PHE A 55 4.22 -2.63 -11.74
C PHE A 55 3.95 -4.08 -11.34
N GLU A 56 2.93 -4.30 -10.52
CA GLU A 56 2.63 -5.59 -9.92
C GLU A 56 1.18 -5.97 -10.20
N VAL A 57 0.96 -7.18 -10.70
CA VAL A 57 -0.37 -7.75 -10.98
C VAL A 57 -0.57 -8.97 -10.11
N TYR A 58 -1.45 -8.84 -9.11
CA TYR A 58 -1.92 -9.94 -8.29
C TYR A 58 -3.18 -10.50 -8.89
N VAL A 59 -3.27 -11.81 -9.01
CA VAL A 59 -4.45 -12.49 -9.57
C VAL A 59 -4.90 -13.63 -8.66
N ASP A 60 -6.21 -13.86 -8.64
CA ASP A 60 -6.86 -15.02 -8.04
C ASP A 60 -7.40 -15.89 -9.17
N THR A 61 -6.75 -17.01 -9.47
CA THR A 61 -7.11 -17.91 -10.56
C THR A 61 -6.37 -19.25 -10.46
N MET A 62 -6.90 -20.28 -11.09
CA MET A 62 -6.17 -21.53 -11.37
C MET A 62 -5.71 -21.62 -12.83
N ASN A 63 -6.05 -20.62 -13.66
CA ASN A 63 -5.73 -20.59 -15.10
C ASN A 63 -4.48 -19.74 -15.39
N TRP A 64 -3.32 -20.22 -14.95
CA TRP A 64 -2.03 -19.51 -15.04
C TRP A 64 -1.57 -19.25 -16.48
N SER A 65 -1.76 -20.23 -17.38
CA SER A 65 -1.26 -20.16 -18.75
C SER A 65 -1.91 -19.03 -19.54
N ASP A 66 -3.21 -18.85 -19.38
CA ASP A 66 -3.94 -17.80 -20.08
C ASP A 66 -3.59 -16.42 -19.51
N VAL A 67 -3.45 -16.30 -18.18
CA VAL A 67 -2.99 -15.07 -17.54
C VAL A 67 -1.60 -14.68 -18.03
N GLU A 68 -0.64 -15.61 -18.05
CA GLU A 68 0.71 -15.35 -18.54
C GLU A 68 0.74 -14.92 -20.01
N SER A 69 -0.07 -15.58 -20.84
CA SER A 69 -0.20 -15.25 -22.25
C SER A 69 -0.77 -13.83 -22.47
N ILE A 70 -1.79 -13.46 -21.70
CA ILE A 70 -2.41 -12.14 -21.75
C ILE A 70 -1.43 -11.07 -21.28
N LEU A 71 -0.79 -11.27 -20.11
CA LEU A 71 0.14 -10.30 -19.55
C LEU A 71 1.37 -10.12 -20.44
N ALA A 72 1.91 -11.19 -21.02
CA ALA A 72 3.01 -11.11 -21.98
C ALA A 72 2.65 -10.27 -23.21
N ASN A 73 1.44 -10.44 -23.73
CA ASN A 73 0.95 -9.66 -24.86
C ASN A 73 0.76 -8.17 -24.50
N VAL A 74 0.21 -7.87 -23.31
CA VAL A 74 0.00 -6.49 -22.85
C VAL A 74 1.31 -5.77 -22.55
N MET A 75 2.25 -6.44 -21.86
CA MET A 75 3.51 -5.84 -21.40
C MET A 75 4.60 -5.83 -22.49
N GLY A 76 4.46 -6.64 -23.55
CA GLY A 76 5.43 -6.72 -24.65
C GLY A 76 6.84 -7.05 -24.16
N GLU A 77 7.83 -6.26 -24.56
CA GLU A 77 9.24 -6.48 -24.17
C GLU A 77 9.46 -6.40 -22.65
N ALA A 78 8.64 -5.66 -21.92
CA ALA A 78 8.74 -5.56 -20.46
C ALA A 78 8.45 -6.90 -19.76
N TRP A 79 7.77 -7.85 -20.40
CA TRP A 79 7.55 -9.19 -19.88
C TRP A 79 8.84 -9.94 -19.52
N GLY A 80 9.95 -9.63 -20.18
CA GLY A 80 11.27 -10.19 -19.86
C GLY A 80 11.81 -9.84 -18.48
N TYR A 81 11.24 -8.83 -17.82
CA TYR A 81 11.63 -8.41 -16.48
C TYR A 81 10.68 -8.89 -15.37
N VAL A 82 9.70 -9.73 -15.71
CA VAL A 82 8.67 -10.18 -14.74
C VAL A 82 9.22 -11.24 -13.80
N ASP A 83 9.20 -10.95 -12.52
CA ASP A 83 9.33 -11.92 -11.44
C ASP A 83 7.96 -12.53 -11.13
N LYS A 84 7.90 -13.85 -10.92
CA LYS A 84 6.67 -14.60 -10.67
C LYS A 84 6.71 -15.20 -9.26
N MET A 85 5.63 -14.99 -8.49
CA MET A 85 5.45 -15.60 -7.17
C MET A 85 4.06 -16.21 -7.08
N LYS A 86 3.89 -17.27 -6.27
CA LYS A 86 2.59 -17.94 -6.09
C LYS A 86 2.28 -18.16 -4.61
N GLY A 87 0.99 -18.30 -4.31
CA GLY A 87 0.51 -18.69 -2.99
C GLY A 87 0.97 -17.73 -1.89
N LEU A 88 1.53 -18.31 -0.84
CA LEU A 88 1.98 -17.57 0.34
C LEU A 88 3.08 -16.53 0.02
N ASP A 89 3.97 -16.81 -0.94
CA ASP A 89 5.05 -15.89 -1.30
C ASP A 89 4.50 -14.62 -1.96
N ALA A 90 3.51 -14.76 -2.86
CA ALA A 90 2.82 -13.63 -3.47
C ALA A 90 2.08 -12.79 -2.41
N VAL A 91 1.41 -13.43 -1.47
CA VAL A 91 0.73 -12.77 -0.35
C VAL A 91 1.72 -12.05 0.55
N ARG A 92 2.78 -12.72 0.99
CA ARG A 92 3.84 -12.13 1.82
C ARG A 92 4.47 -10.93 1.14
N HIS A 93 4.68 -11.00 -0.17
CA HIS A 93 5.21 -9.87 -0.94
C HIS A 93 4.30 -8.63 -0.82
N LEU A 94 2.97 -8.75 -0.99
CA LEU A 94 2.04 -7.62 -0.82
C LEU A 94 2.10 -7.02 0.60
N PHE A 95 2.22 -7.87 1.63
CA PHE A 95 2.36 -7.41 3.02
C PHE A 95 3.67 -6.64 3.23
N ARG A 96 4.78 -7.12 2.65
CA ARG A 96 6.08 -6.45 2.68
C ARG A 96 6.03 -5.13 1.92
N VAL A 97 5.37 -5.09 0.75
CA VAL A 97 5.14 -3.86 -0.03
C VAL A 97 4.34 -2.85 0.79
N ALA A 98 3.20 -3.23 1.35
CA ALA A 98 2.36 -2.34 2.16
C ALA A 98 3.10 -1.82 3.41
N SER A 99 4.00 -2.63 3.98
CA SER A 99 4.84 -2.27 5.12
C SER A 99 6.09 -1.44 4.73
N GLY A 100 6.34 -1.24 3.42
CA GLY A 100 7.47 -0.45 2.92
C GLY A 100 8.81 -1.20 2.91
N LEU A 101 8.83 -2.53 3.12
CA LEU A 101 10.06 -3.33 3.10
C LEU A 101 10.60 -3.57 1.69
N GLU A 102 9.74 -3.48 0.68
CA GLU A 102 10.09 -3.65 -0.73
C GLU A 102 10.32 -2.31 -1.46
N SER A 103 10.25 -1.19 -0.76
CA SER A 103 10.48 0.13 -1.33
C SER A 103 11.97 0.41 -1.50
N GLN A 104 12.30 1.28 -2.46
CA GLN A 104 13.67 1.77 -2.68
C GLN A 104 14.22 2.44 -1.41
N ILE A 105 13.36 3.19 -0.73
CA ILE A 105 13.59 3.73 0.59
C ILE A 105 12.77 2.92 1.59
N VAL A 106 13.42 2.04 2.35
CA VAL A 106 12.76 1.19 3.33
C VAL A 106 11.91 2.03 4.29
N GLY A 107 10.64 1.63 4.44
CA GLY A 107 9.71 2.29 5.35
C GLY A 107 9.13 3.61 4.85
N GLU A 108 9.16 3.91 3.56
CA GLU A 108 8.49 5.09 3.02
C GLU A 108 6.99 5.08 3.31
N TYR A 109 6.40 6.26 3.52
CA TYR A 109 4.98 6.39 3.85
C TYR A 109 4.05 6.20 2.66
N GLU A 110 4.50 6.58 1.47
CA GLU A 110 3.65 6.75 0.31
C GLU A 110 3.09 5.43 -0.22
N ILE A 111 3.87 4.35 -0.16
CA ILE A 111 3.48 3.03 -0.69
C ILE A 111 2.20 2.48 -0.04
N LEU A 112 2.01 2.67 1.26
CA LEU A 112 0.78 2.23 1.94
C LEU A 112 -0.47 2.91 1.36
N GLY A 113 -0.34 4.21 1.07
CA GLY A 113 -1.39 4.97 0.40
C GLY A 113 -1.63 4.51 -1.04
N GLN A 114 -0.57 4.15 -1.77
CA GLN A 114 -0.67 3.63 -3.14
C GLN A 114 -1.35 2.26 -3.19
N VAL A 115 -0.97 1.32 -2.31
CA VAL A 115 -1.65 0.01 -2.17
C VAL A 115 -3.14 0.21 -1.86
N ARG A 116 -3.47 1.11 -0.93
CA ARG A 116 -4.86 1.42 -0.58
C ARG A 116 -5.65 1.95 -1.78
N ARG A 117 -5.09 2.91 -2.53
CA ARG A 117 -5.75 3.47 -3.72
C ARG A 117 -5.97 2.41 -4.80
N ALA A 118 -4.96 1.58 -5.08
CA ALA A 118 -5.05 0.50 -6.04
C ALA A 118 -6.16 -0.49 -5.68
N TRP A 119 -6.20 -0.93 -4.41
CA TRP A 119 -7.25 -1.84 -3.94
C TRP A 119 -8.64 -1.22 -4.02
N PHE A 120 -8.84 0.03 -3.56
CA PHE A 120 -10.14 0.68 -3.67
C PHE A 120 -10.60 0.85 -5.12
N LYS A 121 -9.68 1.21 -6.06
CA LYS A 121 -9.98 1.29 -7.48
C LYS A 121 -10.45 -0.07 -8.02
N ALA A 122 -9.70 -1.13 -7.74
CA ALA A 122 -10.03 -2.48 -8.20
C ALA A 122 -11.37 -2.96 -7.63
N ARG A 123 -11.60 -2.79 -6.33
CA ARG A 123 -12.84 -3.18 -5.65
C ARG A 123 -14.06 -2.40 -6.16
N ALA A 124 -13.96 -1.09 -6.30
CA ALA A 124 -15.06 -0.26 -6.79
C ALA A 124 -15.51 -0.61 -8.20
N ASN A 125 -14.61 -1.16 -9.03
CA ASN A 125 -14.89 -1.59 -10.40
C ASN A 125 -15.23 -3.10 -10.51
N GLY A 126 -15.29 -3.82 -9.39
CA GLY A 126 -15.62 -5.25 -9.37
C GLY A 126 -14.52 -6.14 -9.96
N TYR A 127 -13.26 -5.71 -9.90
CA TYR A 127 -12.12 -6.47 -10.40
C TYR A 127 -11.50 -7.40 -9.35
N THR A 128 -11.78 -7.23 -8.06
CA THR A 128 -11.24 -8.08 -6.99
C THR A 128 -12.15 -9.26 -6.69
N SER A 129 -11.54 -10.40 -6.34
CA SER A 129 -12.22 -11.49 -5.64
C SER A 129 -12.32 -11.20 -4.14
N GLU A 130 -13.19 -11.90 -3.43
CA GLU A 130 -13.27 -11.78 -1.97
C GLU A 130 -11.97 -12.25 -1.28
N LEU A 131 -11.25 -13.20 -1.87
CA LEU A 131 -9.95 -13.63 -1.36
C LEU A 131 -8.91 -12.51 -1.48
N LEU A 132 -8.80 -11.87 -2.65
CA LEU A 132 -7.90 -10.71 -2.84
C LEU A 132 -8.30 -9.53 -1.94
N ASP A 133 -9.60 -9.29 -1.72
CA ASP A 133 -10.08 -8.26 -0.80
C ASP A 133 -9.58 -8.50 0.64
N LYS A 134 -9.64 -9.75 1.12
CA LYS A 134 -9.13 -10.09 2.46
C LYS A 134 -7.62 -9.93 2.56
N ILE A 135 -6.90 -10.39 1.53
CA ILE A 135 -5.43 -10.26 1.45
C ILE A 135 -5.04 -8.78 1.47
N ALA A 136 -5.61 -7.96 0.60
CA ALA A 136 -5.31 -6.53 0.52
C ALA A 136 -5.67 -5.78 1.82
N HIS A 137 -6.82 -6.08 2.40
CA HIS A 137 -7.24 -5.50 3.68
C HIS A 137 -6.26 -5.82 4.81
N ARG A 138 -5.84 -7.09 4.95
CA ARG A 138 -4.86 -7.51 5.95
C ARG A 138 -3.48 -6.92 5.70
N ALA A 139 -3.04 -6.83 4.44
CA ALA A 139 -1.78 -6.17 4.08
C ALA A 139 -1.78 -4.68 4.49
N LEU A 140 -2.90 -3.97 4.33
CA LEU A 140 -3.03 -2.59 4.79
C LEU A 140 -2.99 -2.45 6.32
N ILE A 141 -3.58 -3.42 7.04
CA ILE A 141 -3.47 -3.47 8.51
C ILE A 141 -2.01 -3.68 8.92
N ALA A 142 -1.32 -4.66 8.32
CA ALA A 142 0.09 -4.92 8.59
C ALA A 142 0.96 -3.68 8.32
N GLY A 143 0.75 -3.01 7.17
CA GLY A 143 1.47 -1.79 6.82
C GLY A 143 1.22 -0.62 7.76
N ARG A 144 0.02 -0.49 8.34
CA ARG A 144 -0.30 0.50 9.38
C ARG A 144 0.37 0.13 10.69
N ARG A 145 0.20 -1.11 11.16
CA ARG A 145 0.83 -1.62 12.38
C ARG A 145 2.35 -1.46 12.36
N ALA A 146 2.97 -1.78 11.21
CA ALA A 146 4.40 -1.60 11.03
C ALA A 146 4.85 -0.16 11.33
N ARG A 147 4.08 0.84 10.91
CA ARG A 147 4.39 2.26 11.16
C ARG A 147 4.06 2.72 12.57
N ASP A 148 2.99 2.20 13.15
CA ASP A 148 2.51 2.59 14.49
C ASP A 148 3.31 1.89 15.61
N GLU A 149 3.74 0.64 15.41
CA GLU A 149 4.36 -0.21 16.43
C GLU A 149 5.90 -0.25 16.31
N THR A 150 6.49 0.28 15.22
CA THR A 150 7.93 0.28 14.98
C THR A 150 8.46 1.63 14.52
N ARG A 151 9.77 1.75 14.40
CA ARG A 151 10.43 2.93 13.84
C ARG A 151 10.78 2.78 12.35
N ILE A 152 10.14 1.88 11.62
CA ILE A 152 10.43 1.59 10.21
C ILE A 152 10.33 2.81 9.30
N SER A 153 9.47 3.76 9.64
CA SER A 153 9.28 5.02 8.88
C SER A 153 9.92 6.23 9.60
N TYR A 154 10.67 6.00 10.68
CA TYR A 154 11.25 7.09 11.46
C TYR A 154 12.43 7.74 10.73
N GLY A 155 12.60 9.05 10.95
CA GLY A 155 13.71 9.81 10.39
C GLY A 155 13.56 10.07 8.88
N VAL A 156 14.52 10.72 8.32
CA VAL A 156 14.52 11.20 6.93
C VAL A 156 15.69 10.58 6.18
N VAL A 157 15.43 10.05 5.00
CA VAL A 157 16.44 9.36 4.18
C VAL A 157 16.88 10.18 2.98
N GLY A 158 16.00 10.98 2.38
CA GLY A 158 16.37 11.86 1.27
C GLY A 158 17.21 13.05 1.73
N TYR A 159 18.32 13.33 1.06
CA TYR A 159 19.23 14.43 1.44
C TYR A 159 18.56 15.81 1.52
N PRO A 160 17.67 16.21 0.61
CA PRO A 160 16.97 17.51 0.72
C PRO A 160 16.12 17.60 2.00
N GLN A 161 15.38 16.53 2.31
CA GLN A 161 14.56 16.48 3.53
C GLN A 161 15.43 16.40 4.79
N ALA A 162 16.51 15.57 4.75
CA ALA A 162 17.44 15.45 5.86
C ALA A 162 18.16 16.79 6.15
N GLY A 163 18.47 17.56 5.12
CA GLY A 163 19.03 18.91 5.26
C GLY A 163 18.06 19.88 5.94
N VAL A 164 16.77 19.82 5.63
CA VAL A 164 15.72 20.59 6.32
C VAL A 164 15.60 20.16 7.79
N GLU A 165 15.65 18.87 8.08
CA GLU A 165 15.64 18.37 9.47
C GLU A 165 16.88 18.78 10.25
N LEU A 166 18.05 18.79 9.60
CA LEU A 166 19.29 19.28 10.21
C LEU A 166 19.19 20.77 10.54
N LEU A 167 18.65 21.57 9.62
CA LEU A 167 18.38 22.97 9.84
C LEU A 167 17.38 23.18 11.00
N SER A 168 16.32 22.36 11.05
CA SER A 168 15.35 22.39 12.15
C SER A 168 15.98 22.06 13.49
N LYS A 169 16.86 21.05 13.54
CA LYS A 169 17.57 20.67 14.76
C LYS A 169 18.49 21.80 15.24
N ALA A 170 19.23 22.43 14.34
CA ALA A 170 20.16 23.52 14.66
C ALA A 170 19.44 24.81 15.13
N LEU A 171 18.22 25.05 14.64
CA LEU A 171 17.41 26.24 14.99
C LEU A 171 16.36 25.98 16.08
N ASN A 172 16.32 24.76 16.68
CA ASN A 172 15.31 24.35 17.65
C ASN A 172 13.86 24.49 17.10
N GLY A 173 13.64 24.09 15.86
CA GLY A 173 12.38 24.19 15.15
C GLY A 173 12.41 25.25 14.04
N LEU A 174 11.49 25.09 13.05
CA LEU A 174 11.37 26.01 11.92
C LEU A 174 10.05 26.79 11.91
N ASP A 175 9.18 26.52 12.88
CA ASP A 175 7.92 27.28 13.02
C ASP A 175 8.21 28.74 13.33
N SER A 176 7.48 29.63 12.63
CA SER A 176 7.65 31.09 12.74
C SER A 176 9.05 31.63 12.40
N LYS A 177 9.90 30.83 11.78
CA LYS A 177 11.22 31.22 11.29
C LYS A 177 11.16 31.73 9.85
N THR A 178 12.08 32.60 9.49
CA THR A 178 12.29 33.03 8.10
C THR A 178 13.43 32.21 7.51
N ILE A 179 13.14 31.47 6.45
CA ILE A 179 14.09 30.53 5.83
C ILE A 179 14.38 30.98 4.39
N MET A 180 15.65 31.02 4.01
CA MET A 180 16.07 31.23 2.63
C MET A 180 16.43 29.88 1.98
N ILE A 181 15.88 29.64 0.78
CA ILE A 181 16.28 28.50 -0.07
C ILE A 181 17.02 29.05 -1.27
N VAL A 182 18.29 28.66 -1.42
CA VAL A 182 19.13 29.03 -2.57
C VAL A 182 19.18 27.91 -3.56
N GLY A 183 18.57 28.14 -4.73
CA GLY A 183 18.37 27.17 -5.80
C GLY A 183 16.90 26.94 -6.13
N ALA A 184 16.61 26.47 -7.34
CA ALA A 184 15.24 26.12 -7.78
C ALA A 184 15.27 24.85 -8.65
N GLY A 185 16.18 23.91 -8.32
CA GLY A 185 16.24 22.56 -8.91
C GLY A 185 15.43 21.58 -8.08
N HIS A 186 15.42 20.31 -8.50
CA HIS A 186 14.64 19.25 -7.85
C HIS A 186 14.93 19.11 -6.33
N ALA A 187 16.18 19.26 -5.91
CA ALA A 187 16.54 19.19 -4.49
C ALA A 187 15.93 20.35 -3.68
N ALA A 188 15.97 21.58 -4.20
CA ALA A 188 15.35 22.75 -3.57
C ALA A 188 13.82 22.62 -3.51
N GLU A 189 13.19 22.15 -4.58
CA GLU A 189 11.75 21.83 -4.65
C GLU A 189 11.35 20.80 -3.59
N THR A 190 12.11 19.71 -3.47
CA THR A 190 11.87 18.66 -2.49
C THR A 190 12.04 19.16 -1.05
N ALA A 191 13.07 19.97 -0.81
CA ALA A 191 13.28 20.61 0.49
C ALA A 191 12.13 21.56 0.85
N LEU A 192 11.66 22.40 -0.09
CA LEU A 192 10.55 23.29 0.14
C LEU A 192 9.26 22.56 0.45
N LYS A 193 8.92 21.53 -0.32
CA LYS A 193 7.74 20.67 -0.07
C LYS A 193 7.80 20.09 1.34
N HIS A 194 8.95 19.56 1.75
CA HIS A 194 9.13 18.99 3.08
C HIS A 194 9.00 20.05 4.17
N LEU A 195 9.66 21.20 4.00
CA LEU A 195 9.60 22.34 4.92
C LEU A 195 8.15 22.77 5.17
N CYS A 196 7.39 23.05 4.11
CA CYS A 196 6.04 23.63 4.23
C CYS A 196 4.97 22.58 4.58
N SER A 197 5.22 21.28 4.32
CA SER A 197 4.31 20.20 4.74
C SER A 197 4.42 19.86 6.23
N LYS A 198 5.62 20.04 6.82
CA LYS A 198 5.91 19.63 8.20
C LYS A 198 5.94 20.78 9.18
N TYR A 199 6.40 21.94 8.74
CA TYR A 199 6.59 23.15 9.56
C TYR A 199 5.73 24.30 9.05
N LYS A 200 5.57 25.33 9.90
CA LYS A 200 4.87 26.58 9.58
C LYS A 200 5.87 27.74 9.62
N PRO A 201 6.77 27.86 8.63
CA PRO A 201 7.69 28.98 8.58
C PRO A 201 6.92 30.30 8.48
N LYS A 202 7.48 31.36 9.04
CA LYS A 202 6.93 32.70 8.90
C LYS A 202 6.95 33.15 7.44
N GLU A 203 8.08 32.93 6.78
CA GLU A 203 8.31 33.27 5.39
C GLU A 203 9.39 32.38 4.80
N VAL A 204 9.27 32.01 3.52
CA VAL A 204 10.33 31.30 2.77
C VAL A 204 10.78 32.15 1.60
N ILE A 205 12.04 32.53 1.55
CA ILE A 205 12.64 33.34 0.50
C ILE A 205 13.36 32.40 -0.48
N ILE A 206 12.86 32.32 -1.70
CA ILE A 206 13.45 31.48 -2.74
C ILE A 206 14.35 32.31 -3.61
N VAL A 207 15.64 32.05 -3.55
CA VAL A 207 16.68 32.81 -4.26
C VAL A 207 17.25 31.95 -5.36
N ASN A 208 17.17 32.42 -6.60
CA ASN A 208 17.71 31.69 -7.75
C ASN A 208 18.22 32.63 -8.84
N ARG A 209 19.18 32.17 -9.65
CA ARG A 209 19.68 32.91 -10.82
C ARG A 209 18.59 33.14 -11.86
N THR A 210 17.72 32.16 -12.09
CA THR A 210 16.60 32.22 -13.03
C THR A 210 15.31 32.42 -12.24
N ILE A 211 14.74 33.61 -12.31
CA ILE A 211 13.53 34.02 -11.57
C ILE A 211 12.34 33.10 -11.90
N ASP A 212 12.09 32.79 -13.17
CA ASP A 212 10.97 31.96 -13.59
C ASP A 212 10.96 30.56 -12.94
N LYS A 213 12.17 29.99 -12.69
CA LYS A 213 12.28 28.73 -11.98
C LYS A 213 11.92 28.87 -10.50
N ALA A 214 12.36 29.97 -9.88
CA ALA A 214 12.04 30.25 -8.49
C ALA A 214 10.54 30.49 -8.28
N VAL A 215 9.87 31.18 -9.20
CA VAL A 215 8.41 31.40 -9.16
C VAL A 215 7.65 30.09 -9.17
N ARG A 216 8.00 29.14 -10.06
CA ARG A 216 7.34 27.80 -10.09
C ARG A 216 7.53 27.02 -8.79
N VAL A 217 8.72 27.11 -8.19
CA VAL A 217 8.99 26.46 -6.91
C VAL A 217 8.23 27.12 -5.78
N ALA A 218 8.10 28.47 -5.80
CA ALA A 218 7.37 29.24 -4.79
C ALA A 218 5.88 28.89 -4.70
N GLU A 219 5.25 28.48 -5.81
CA GLU A 219 3.84 28.04 -5.84
C GLU A 219 3.54 26.85 -4.90
N LEU A 220 4.58 26.13 -4.47
CA LEU A 220 4.43 24.97 -3.58
C LEU A 220 4.27 25.33 -2.10
N CYS A 221 4.39 26.60 -1.75
CA CYS A 221 4.31 27.07 -0.35
C CYS A 221 3.71 28.48 -0.28
N GLU A 222 2.59 28.62 0.43
CA GLU A 222 1.79 29.85 0.47
C GLU A 222 2.56 31.09 0.95
N ASN A 223 3.54 30.91 1.87
CA ASN A 223 4.31 32.00 2.47
C ASN A 223 5.67 32.19 1.77
N SER A 224 5.74 31.94 0.46
CA SER A 224 6.97 32.06 -0.30
C SER A 224 7.07 33.39 -1.04
N VAL A 225 8.26 33.98 -1.02
CA VAL A 225 8.64 35.12 -1.85
C VAL A 225 9.85 34.78 -2.71
N VAL A 226 10.00 35.42 -3.85
CA VAL A 226 11.06 35.16 -4.82
C VAL A 226 12.01 36.33 -4.93
N ALA A 227 13.31 36.02 -5.03
CA ALA A 227 14.35 37.05 -5.20
C ALA A 227 15.46 36.54 -6.18
N GLY A 228 16.18 37.51 -6.73
CA GLY A 228 17.37 37.25 -7.55
C GLY A 228 18.56 36.79 -6.73
N LEU A 229 19.49 36.05 -7.37
CA LEU A 229 20.67 35.53 -6.69
C LEU A 229 21.57 36.68 -6.14
N GLU A 230 21.55 37.83 -6.76
CA GLU A 230 22.26 39.06 -6.36
C GLU A 230 21.80 39.55 -5.01
N ASP A 231 20.54 39.37 -4.65
CA ASP A 231 19.98 39.85 -3.39
C ASP A 231 20.26 38.95 -2.19
N ARG A 232 20.91 37.77 -2.39
CA ARG A 232 21.17 36.79 -1.34
C ARG A 232 21.83 37.34 -0.07
N TYR A 233 22.75 38.30 -0.25
CA TYR A 233 23.45 38.92 0.88
C TYR A 233 22.51 39.79 1.75
N LYS A 234 21.55 40.48 1.14
CA LYS A 234 20.54 41.30 1.86
C LYS A 234 19.70 40.39 2.75
N PHE A 235 19.32 39.20 2.24
CA PHE A 235 18.49 38.27 2.99
C PHE A 235 19.27 37.50 4.06
N LEU A 236 20.57 37.26 3.87
CA LEU A 236 21.39 36.56 4.85
C LEU A 236 21.33 37.16 6.24
N HIS A 237 21.23 38.49 6.35
CA HIS A 237 21.17 39.19 7.63
C HIS A 237 19.80 39.19 8.32
N VAL A 238 18.73 38.81 7.60
CA VAL A 238 17.34 38.86 8.12
C VAL A 238 16.74 37.46 8.33
N VAL A 239 17.31 36.40 7.69
CA VAL A 239 16.82 35.05 7.83
C VAL A 239 17.40 34.34 9.05
N ASP A 240 16.64 33.40 9.59
CA ASP A 240 17.11 32.50 10.66
C ASP A 240 17.94 31.35 10.10
N GLY A 241 17.57 30.86 8.92
CA GLY A 241 18.24 29.71 8.30
C GLY A 241 18.33 29.78 6.78
N VAL A 242 19.33 29.13 6.23
CA VAL A 242 19.57 29.03 4.78
C VAL A 242 19.73 27.59 4.40
N PHE A 243 18.99 27.15 3.39
CA PHE A 243 19.16 25.87 2.73
C PHE A 243 19.67 26.09 1.31
N ILE A 244 20.82 25.48 0.96
CA ILE A 244 21.46 25.67 -0.35
C ILE A 244 21.48 24.35 -1.10
N ALA A 245 20.95 24.37 -2.33
CA ALA A 245 20.93 23.26 -3.25
C ALA A 245 21.15 23.75 -4.68
N VAL A 246 22.39 24.03 -5.02
CA VAL A 246 22.79 24.52 -6.36
C VAL A 246 23.77 23.58 -7.03
N SER A 247 23.81 23.61 -8.34
CA SER A 247 24.83 22.95 -9.16
C SER A 247 25.86 23.98 -9.64
N GLY A 248 27.15 23.69 -9.47
CA GLY A 248 28.25 24.53 -9.91
C GLY A 248 28.93 25.28 -8.75
N GLY A 249 30.27 25.29 -8.75
CA GLY A 249 31.14 25.67 -7.64
C GLY A 249 31.35 27.16 -7.44
N VAL A 250 30.38 28.04 -7.76
CA VAL A 250 30.51 29.48 -7.46
C VAL A 250 30.22 29.69 -5.98
N LYS A 251 31.20 30.26 -5.27
CA LYS A 251 31.08 30.58 -3.84
C LYS A 251 29.86 31.48 -3.59
N MET A 252 28.99 31.07 -2.69
CA MET A 252 27.76 31.79 -2.34
C MET A 252 27.96 32.71 -1.11
N PHE A 253 28.62 32.18 -0.08
CA PHE A 253 28.92 32.94 1.15
C PHE A 253 30.32 32.60 1.66
N THR A 254 31.04 33.62 2.10
CA THR A 254 32.34 33.50 2.75
C THR A 254 32.16 33.39 4.27
N SER A 255 33.23 32.99 4.98
CA SER A 255 33.23 32.97 6.43
C SER A 255 32.83 34.28 7.07
N ASN A 256 33.29 35.43 6.49
CA ASN A 256 32.91 36.76 6.99
C ASN A 256 31.42 37.05 6.84
N ASP A 257 30.83 36.71 5.66
CA ASP A 257 29.39 36.88 5.44
C ASP A 257 28.56 36.11 6.48
N ILE A 258 29.01 34.90 6.80
CA ILE A 258 28.32 34.03 7.73
C ILE A 258 28.47 34.55 9.17
N MET A 259 29.66 34.94 9.57
CA MET A 259 29.93 35.48 10.92
C MET A 259 29.19 36.77 11.21
N GLU A 260 28.97 37.62 10.21
CA GLU A 260 28.19 38.87 10.31
C GLU A 260 26.67 38.63 10.35
N SER A 261 26.20 37.44 10.02
CA SER A 261 24.79 37.06 10.07
C SER A 261 24.42 36.28 11.33
N LYS A 262 23.11 36.01 11.52
CA LYS A 262 22.60 35.06 12.54
C LYS A 262 22.21 33.72 11.94
N ALA A 263 22.27 33.59 10.63
CA ALA A 263 21.75 32.46 9.92
C ALA A 263 22.56 31.19 10.18
N VAL A 264 21.87 30.08 10.32
CA VAL A 264 22.42 28.72 10.21
C VAL A 264 22.28 28.27 8.76
N ILE A 265 23.33 27.71 8.21
CA ILE A 265 23.37 27.33 6.78
C ILE A 265 23.52 25.83 6.64
N VAL A 266 22.69 25.23 5.81
CA VAL A 266 22.83 23.85 5.33
C VAL A 266 23.09 23.87 3.84
N ASP A 267 24.28 23.43 3.40
CA ASP A 267 24.69 23.37 2.01
C ASP A 267 24.82 21.91 1.55
N ILE A 268 23.91 21.50 0.67
CA ILE A 268 23.94 20.16 0.04
C ILE A 268 24.50 20.20 -1.39
N SER A 269 25.11 21.30 -1.79
CA SER A 269 25.71 21.46 -3.11
C SER A 269 26.97 20.61 -3.27
N THR A 270 27.24 20.18 -4.50
CA THR A 270 28.47 19.44 -4.84
C THR A 270 29.11 20.10 -6.06
N PRO A 271 30.31 20.68 -5.92
CA PRO A 271 31.07 20.92 -4.69
C PRO A 271 30.38 21.93 -3.74
N PRO A 272 30.76 22.00 -2.45
CA PRO A 272 30.23 22.99 -1.51
C PRO A 272 30.46 24.42 -1.95
N VAL A 273 29.46 25.26 -1.74
CA VAL A 273 29.48 26.68 -2.20
C VAL A 273 29.55 27.69 -1.06
N VAL A 274 29.70 27.22 0.18
CA VAL A 274 29.92 28.08 1.36
C VAL A 274 31.24 27.72 2.06
N ASP A 275 31.78 28.68 2.84
CA ASP A 275 32.84 28.37 3.77
C ASP A 275 32.29 27.66 5.01
N VAL A 276 33.09 26.78 5.62
CA VAL A 276 32.70 26.09 6.84
C VAL A 276 32.99 27.01 8.05
N VAL A 277 31.94 27.32 8.80
CA VAL A 277 32.01 28.01 10.08
C VAL A 277 31.37 27.10 11.12
N GLU A 278 32.11 26.76 12.17
CA GLU A 278 31.69 25.82 13.22
C GLU A 278 30.35 26.29 13.84
N ASP A 279 29.48 25.34 14.14
CA ASP A 279 28.11 25.53 14.65
C ASP A 279 27.18 26.39 13.81
N ARG A 280 27.64 26.87 12.65
CA ARG A 280 26.85 27.74 11.74
C ARG A 280 26.62 27.14 10.37
N THR A 281 27.52 26.28 9.92
CA THR A 281 27.41 25.66 8.59
C THR A 281 27.46 24.17 8.69
N TYR A 282 26.53 23.53 8.00
CA TYR A 282 26.42 22.09 7.82
C TYR A 282 26.52 21.77 6.34
N THR A 283 27.31 20.75 6.02
CA THR A 283 27.60 20.33 4.66
C THR A 283 26.78 19.11 4.26
N LEU A 284 26.89 18.69 3.00
CA LEU A 284 26.30 17.43 2.52
C LEU A 284 26.77 16.22 3.34
N ASP A 285 28.00 16.23 3.89
CA ASP A 285 28.49 15.12 4.70
C ASP A 285 27.78 15.04 6.07
N ASP A 286 27.40 16.17 6.66
CA ASP A 286 26.59 16.21 7.87
C ASP A 286 25.17 15.70 7.61
N VAL A 287 24.60 16.11 6.49
CA VAL A 287 23.28 15.64 6.03
C VAL A 287 23.30 14.14 5.74
N ARG A 288 24.38 13.65 5.12
CA ARG A 288 24.57 12.21 4.82
C ARG A 288 24.60 11.41 6.11
N ARG A 289 25.35 11.83 7.14
CA ARG A 289 25.39 11.16 8.45
C ARG A 289 23.99 11.03 9.07
N LEU A 290 23.19 12.11 9.09
CA LEU A 290 21.83 12.07 9.60
C LEU A 290 20.92 11.11 8.80
N SER A 291 21.09 11.08 7.48
CA SER A 291 20.36 10.16 6.60
C SER A 291 20.74 8.70 6.86
N GLU A 292 22.03 8.41 6.99
CA GLU A 292 22.55 7.06 7.28
C GLU A 292 22.11 6.55 8.66
N GLU A 293 22.08 7.40 9.69
CA GLU A 293 21.53 7.07 11.00
C GLU A 293 20.04 6.66 10.88
N SER A 294 19.27 7.40 10.09
CA SER A 294 17.87 7.09 9.83
C SER A 294 17.71 5.77 9.08
N ILE A 295 18.55 5.51 8.07
CA ILE A 295 18.56 4.25 7.32
C ILE A 295 18.88 3.07 8.26
N ASN A 296 19.93 3.17 9.04
CA ASN A 296 20.36 2.12 9.95
C ASN A 296 19.28 1.80 11.01
N LEU A 297 18.64 2.85 11.55
CA LEU A 297 17.50 2.67 12.46
C LEU A 297 16.35 1.90 11.79
N ARG A 298 15.98 2.27 10.57
CA ARG A 298 14.92 1.58 9.83
C ARG A 298 15.28 0.12 9.54
N LEU A 299 16.51 -0.14 9.11
CA LEU A 299 16.99 -1.50 8.83
C LEU A 299 16.94 -2.38 10.09
N SER A 300 17.24 -1.83 11.26
CA SER A 300 17.18 -2.56 12.53
C SER A 300 15.74 -2.93 12.95
N GLU A 301 14.73 -2.24 12.41
CA GLU A 301 13.32 -2.53 12.70
C GLU A 301 12.72 -3.61 11.78
N ILE A 302 13.40 -4.01 10.70
CA ILE A 302 12.89 -5.03 9.75
C ILE A 302 12.44 -6.31 10.47
N PRO A 303 13.18 -6.90 11.43
CA PRO A 303 12.72 -8.12 12.09
C PRO A 303 11.40 -7.96 12.85
N ARG A 304 11.15 -6.78 13.45
CA ARG A 304 9.87 -6.50 14.13
C ARG A 304 8.72 -6.36 13.14
N VAL A 305 8.97 -5.73 11.98
CA VAL A 305 7.97 -5.62 10.91
C VAL A 305 7.66 -7.00 10.33
N GLU A 306 8.66 -7.87 10.14
CA GLU A 306 8.43 -9.25 9.70
C GLU A 306 7.60 -10.06 10.71
N ALA A 307 7.79 -9.86 12.02
CA ALA A 307 6.95 -10.47 13.04
C ALA A 307 5.49 -9.99 12.93
N ILE A 308 5.25 -8.68 12.73
CA ILE A 308 3.91 -8.13 12.50
C ILE A 308 3.27 -8.72 11.25
N ILE A 309 4.02 -8.86 10.16
CA ILE A 309 3.57 -9.51 8.92
C ILE A 309 3.16 -10.96 9.20
N GLY A 310 3.98 -11.69 9.96
CA GLY A 310 3.67 -13.05 10.38
C GLY A 310 2.36 -13.16 11.14
N ASP A 311 2.15 -12.30 12.13
CA ASP A 311 0.90 -12.22 12.90
C ASP A 311 -0.32 -11.95 12.02
N GLU A 312 -0.22 -11.01 11.09
CA GLU A 312 -1.35 -10.69 10.20
C GLU A 312 -1.61 -11.78 9.15
N ILE A 313 -0.61 -12.53 8.72
CA ILE A 313 -0.79 -13.72 7.86
C ILE A 313 -1.53 -14.83 8.62
N VAL A 314 -1.25 -15.05 9.90
CA VAL A 314 -2.00 -16.01 10.73
C VAL A 314 -3.46 -15.58 10.86
N LYS A 315 -3.73 -14.29 11.08
CA LYS A 315 -5.10 -13.77 11.12
C LYS A 315 -5.81 -13.88 9.75
N LEU A 316 -5.08 -13.65 8.65
CA LEU A 316 -5.60 -13.85 7.29
C LEU A 316 -6.07 -15.30 7.10
N GLN A 317 -5.30 -16.28 7.58
CA GLN A 317 -5.72 -17.68 7.53
C GLN A 317 -7.08 -17.87 8.21
N GLY A 318 -7.28 -17.30 9.40
CA GLY A 318 -8.56 -17.35 10.11
C GLY A 318 -9.70 -16.73 9.29
N ASP A 319 -9.47 -15.54 8.69
CA ASP A 319 -10.46 -14.85 7.87
C ASP A 319 -10.86 -15.66 6.62
N ILE A 320 -9.89 -16.33 5.97
CA ILE A 320 -10.14 -17.15 4.78
C ILE A 320 -10.95 -18.40 5.17
N VAL A 321 -10.60 -19.07 6.26
CA VAL A 321 -11.33 -20.25 6.74
C VAL A 321 -12.75 -19.85 7.16
N GLU A 322 -12.94 -18.73 7.85
CA GLU A 322 -14.28 -18.22 8.19
C GLU A 322 -15.11 -17.90 6.93
N PHE A 323 -14.48 -17.32 5.92
CA PHE A 323 -15.15 -17.04 4.64
C PHE A 323 -15.60 -18.32 3.95
N LYS A 324 -14.70 -19.32 3.79
CA LYS A 324 -15.05 -20.63 3.22
C LYS A 324 -16.18 -21.28 4.00
N ALA A 325 -16.17 -21.17 5.34
CA ALA A 325 -17.27 -21.64 6.16
C ALA A 325 -18.62 -20.94 5.83
N LYS A 326 -18.60 -19.62 5.61
CA LYS A 326 -19.81 -18.88 5.21
C LYS A 326 -20.36 -19.34 3.87
N VAL A 327 -19.49 -19.58 2.89
CA VAL A 327 -19.91 -20.09 1.55
C VAL A 327 -20.59 -21.44 1.69
N VAL A 328 -19.95 -22.38 2.38
CA VAL A 328 -20.51 -23.73 2.62
C VAL A 328 -21.83 -23.66 3.38
N ILE A 329 -21.91 -22.83 4.45
CA ILE A 329 -23.15 -22.63 5.21
C ILE A 329 -24.27 -22.09 4.30
N SER A 330 -23.97 -21.10 3.45
CA SER A 330 -24.95 -20.50 2.53
C SER A 330 -25.47 -21.54 1.53
N GLU A 331 -24.59 -22.40 1.01
CA GLU A 331 -24.97 -23.47 0.08
C GLU A 331 -25.83 -24.53 0.77
N ILE A 332 -25.48 -24.97 1.98
CA ILE A 332 -26.31 -25.87 2.78
C ILE A 332 -27.70 -25.27 3.05
N MET A 333 -27.76 -23.97 3.37
CA MET A 333 -29.03 -23.28 3.60
C MET A 333 -29.89 -23.20 2.33
N ARG A 334 -29.25 -22.98 1.15
CA ARG A 334 -29.95 -22.99 -0.14
C ARG A 334 -30.52 -24.37 -0.45
N LEU A 335 -29.70 -25.45 -0.31
CA LEU A 335 -30.15 -26.82 -0.54
C LEU A 335 -31.30 -27.21 0.42
N ALA A 336 -31.22 -26.81 1.69
CA ALA A 336 -32.29 -27.03 2.65
C ALA A 336 -33.58 -26.28 2.26
N SER A 337 -33.46 -25.06 1.71
CA SER A 337 -34.60 -24.29 1.23
C SER A 337 -35.25 -24.93 0.00
N ASP A 338 -34.45 -25.44 -0.95
CA ASP A 338 -34.95 -26.15 -2.13
C ASP A 338 -35.69 -27.44 -1.75
N LEU A 339 -35.16 -28.19 -0.77
CA LEU A 339 -35.83 -29.38 -0.24
C LEU A 339 -37.17 -29.02 0.39
N TYR A 340 -37.20 -27.97 1.21
CA TYR A 340 -38.41 -27.44 1.85
C TYR A 340 -39.50 -27.11 0.82
N GLU A 341 -39.16 -26.40 -0.28
CA GLU A 341 -40.11 -26.05 -1.34
C GLU A 341 -40.64 -27.28 -2.07
N ARG A 342 -39.81 -28.34 -2.25
CA ARG A 342 -40.26 -29.61 -2.84
C ARG A 342 -41.26 -30.31 -1.93
N GLU A 343 -40.97 -30.41 -0.63
CA GLU A 343 -41.88 -31.07 0.31
C GLU A 343 -43.22 -30.32 0.47
N ILE A 344 -43.20 -29.00 0.48
CA ILE A 344 -44.47 -28.22 0.48
C ILE A 344 -45.29 -28.53 -0.76
N ARG A 345 -44.67 -28.48 -1.95
CA ARG A 345 -45.40 -28.77 -3.20
C ARG A 345 -45.97 -30.19 -3.24
N ARG A 346 -45.26 -31.16 -2.67
CA ARG A 346 -45.72 -32.54 -2.52
C ARG A 346 -46.92 -32.64 -1.58
N THR A 347 -46.86 -31.99 -0.41
CA THR A 347 -47.92 -31.97 0.58
C THR A 347 -49.19 -31.31 0.09
N LEU A 348 -49.06 -30.16 -0.61
CA LEU A 348 -50.19 -29.43 -1.16
C LEU A 348 -50.89 -30.19 -2.32
N ARG A 349 -50.12 -30.96 -3.13
CA ARG A 349 -50.72 -31.85 -4.17
C ARG A 349 -51.55 -32.96 -3.58
N ASN A 350 -51.20 -33.42 -2.41
CA ASN A 350 -51.93 -34.53 -1.76
C ASN A 350 -53.11 -34.04 -0.87
N HIS A 351 -53.28 -32.71 -0.70
CA HIS A 351 -54.35 -32.11 0.07
C HIS A 351 -55.33 -31.35 -0.81
N ARG A 352 -56.59 -31.78 -0.89
CA ARG A 352 -57.64 -31.17 -1.76
C ARG A 352 -58.17 -29.81 -1.27
N ASP A 353 -57.92 -29.42 0.02
CA ASP A 353 -58.41 -28.17 0.63
C ASP A 353 -57.31 -27.15 0.95
N GLY A 354 -56.40 -26.88 0.04
CA GLY A 354 -55.07 -26.31 0.27
C GLY A 354 -54.96 -24.82 0.64
N GLY A 355 -56.02 -24.02 0.73
CA GLY A 355 -55.88 -22.54 0.77
C GLY A 355 -55.32 -21.95 2.08
N ALA A 356 -55.66 -22.51 3.24
CA ALA A 356 -55.23 -21.98 4.52
C ALA A 356 -54.02 -22.72 5.18
N LEU A 357 -53.69 -23.93 4.69
CA LEU A 357 -52.63 -24.77 5.23
C LEU A 357 -51.22 -24.35 4.80
N GLU A 358 -51.08 -23.80 3.62
CA GLU A 358 -49.81 -23.46 3.00
C GLU A 358 -48.97 -22.43 3.82
N PRO A 359 -49.50 -21.27 4.28
CA PRO A 359 -48.76 -20.32 5.08
C PRO A 359 -48.25 -20.92 6.38
N ILE A 360 -49.09 -21.74 7.04
CA ILE A 360 -48.76 -22.40 8.32
C ILE A 360 -47.63 -23.41 8.10
N LEU A 361 -47.74 -24.25 7.07
CA LEU A 361 -46.68 -25.22 6.72
C LEU A 361 -45.34 -24.51 6.39
N ARG A 362 -45.39 -23.43 5.62
CA ARG A 362 -44.20 -22.65 5.26
C ARG A 362 -43.47 -22.12 6.51
N ILE A 363 -44.22 -21.51 7.41
CA ILE A 363 -43.65 -20.95 8.66
C ILE A 363 -43.08 -22.07 9.53
N THR A 364 -43.82 -23.18 9.69
CA THR A 364 -43.43 -24.30 10.55
C THR A 364 -42.18 -24.99 10.04
N LEU A 365 -42.11 -25.33 8.74
CA LEU A 365 -40.99 -26.02 8.13
C LEU A 365 -39.75 -25.13 8.08
N ASN A 366 -39.88 -23.83 7.78
CA ASN A 366 -38.76 -22.90 7.80
C ASN A 366 -38.17 -22.75 9.22
N SER A 367 -39.03 -22.64 10.22
CA SER A 367 -38.59 -22.60 11.62
C SER A 367 -37.90 -23.90 12.03
N TYR A 368 -38.43 -25.04 11.63
CA TYR A 368 -37.86 -26.37 11.88
C TYR A 368 -36.47 -26.52 11.25
N THR A 369 -36.33 -26.20 9.96
CA THR A 369 -35.07 -26.28 9.24
C THR A 369 -33.96 -25.42 9.89
N LYS A 370 -34.30 -24.17 10.24
CA LYS A 370 -33.37 -23.28 10.95
C LYS A 370 -32.94 -23.85 12.31
N LYS A 371 -33.88 -24.41 13.06
CA LYS A 371 -33.60 -24.99 14.41
C LYS A 371 -32.75 -26.25 14.30
N VAL A 372 -33.02 -27.12 13.32
CA VAL A 372 -32.27 -28.37 13.10
C VAL A 372 -30.83 -28.10 12.65
N LEU A 373 -30.64 -27.16 11.77
CA LEU A 373 -29.31 -26.85 11.23
C LEU A 373 -28.47 -25.94 12.17
N ARG A 374 -29.08 -25.26 13.14
CA ARG A 374 -28.36 -24.32 14.02
C ARG A 374 -27.16 -24.94 14.75
N PRO A 375 -27.25 -26.13 15.38
CA PRO A 375 -26.09 -26.74 16.03
C PRO A 375 -24.95 -27.03 15.07
N LEU A 376 -25.27 -27.53 13.86
CA LEU A 376 -24.28 -27.78 12.81
C LEU A 376 -23.58 -26.48 12.36
N ILE A 377 -24.33 -25.41 12.15
CA ILE A 377 -23.80 -24.10 11.80
C ILE A 377 -22.87 -23.58 12.90
N LEU A 378 -23.24 -23.72 14.18
CA LEU A 378 -22.41 -23.31 15.30
C LEU A 378 -21.12 -24.13 15.38
N TYR A 379 -21.21 -25.43 15.21
CA TYR A 379 -20.06 -26.35 15.17
C TYR A 379 -19.09 -25.98 14.04
N MET A 380 -19.60 -25.77 12.83
CA MET A 380 -18.80 -25.38 11.68
C MET A 380 -18.07 -24.05 11.93
N ARG A 381 -18.75 -23.07 12.53
CA ARG A 381 -18.12 -21.78 12.87
C ARG A 381 -17.03 -21.91 13.92
N ASP A 382 -17.24 -22.75 14.93
CA ASP A 382 -16.23 -23.01 15.96
C ASP A 382 -14.99 -23.66 15.37
N LYS A 383 -15.16 -24.69 14.53
CA LYS A 383 -14.08 -25.35 13.81
C LYS A 383 -13.33 -24.38 12.89
N ALA A 384 -14.04 -23.55 12.14
CA ALA A 384 -13.44 -22.54 11.28
C ALA A 384 -12.58 -21.53 12.07
N ARG A 385 -13.06 -21.08 13.23
CA ARG A 385 -12.29 -20.17 14.09
C ARG A 385 -11.01 -20.79 14.65
N ASN A 386 -11.03 -22.10 14.86
CA ASN A 386 -9.87 -22.87 15.33
C ASN A 386 -8.93 -23.32 14.17
N GLY A 387 -9.18 -22.87 12.93
CA GLY A 387 -8.34 -23.15 11.77
C GLY A 387 -8.53 -24.56 11.16
N ASP A 388 -9.52 -25.31 11.63
CA ASP A 388 -9.84 -26.65 11.11
C ASP A 388 -10.88 -26.55 9.98
N SER A 389 -10.41 -26.52 8.73
CA SER A 389 -11.24 -26.45 7.53
C SER A 389 -11.63 -27.83 6.96
N SER A 390 -10.99 -28.92 7.39
CA SER A 390 -11.25 -30.25 6.86
C SER A 390 -12.69 -30.69 7.05
N VAL A 391 -13.26 -30.37 8.21
CA VAL A 391 -14.67 -30.61 8.55
C VAL A 391 -15.64 -29.91 7.60
N LEU A 392 -15.29 -28.72 7.12
CA LEU A 392 -16.15 -27.94 6.20
C LEU A 392 -16.23 -28.61 4.82
N GLU A 393 -15.11 -29.09 4.31
CA GLU A 393 -15.03 -29.77 3.02
C GLU A 393 -15.73 -31.12 3.08
N GLU A 394 -15.54 -31.84 4.17
CA GLU A 394 -16.20 -33.14 4.41
C GLU A 394 -17.73 -32.97 4.47
N ILE A 395 -18.23 -32.02 5.25
CA ILE A 395 -19.67 -31.72 5.35
C ILE A 395 -20.23 -31.29 3.98
N HIS A 396 -19.56 -30.38 3.28
CA HIS A 396 -19.99 -29.91 1.95
C HIS A 396 -20.08 -31.06 0.95
N SER A 397 -19.02 -31.86 0.85
CA SER A 397 -18.98 -33.04 -0.03
C SER A 397 -20.09 -34.03 0.31
N TYR A 398 -20.34 -34.28 1.61
CA TYR A 398 -21.38 -35.18 2.06
C TYR A 398 -22.78 -34.69 1.67
N PHE A 399 -23.11 -33.43 1.98
CA PHE A 399 -24.42 -32.85 1.65
C PHE A 399 -24.68 -32.81 0.15
N THR A 400 -23.68 -32.41 -0.65
CA THR A 400 -23.82 -32.34 -2.10
C THR A 400 -24.09 -33.74 -2.71
N ARG A 401 -23.37 -34.75 -2.23
CA ARG A 401 -23.54 -36.12 -2.70
C ARG A 401 -24.89 -36.73 -2.30
N GLU A 402 -25.32 -36.53 -1.05
CA GLU A 402 -26.54 -37.17 -0.55
C GLU A 402 -27.82 -36.45 -1.05
N LEU A 403 -27.81 -35.11 -1.15
CA LEU A 403 -28.95 -34.36 -1.69
C LEU A 403 -29.03 -34.46 -3.21
N GLY A 404 -27.90 -34.60 -3.93
CA GLY A 404 -27.86 -34.86 -5.37
C GLY A 404 -28.36 -36.25 -5.77
N ARG A 405 -28.19 -37.26 -4.90
CA ARG A 405 -28.74 -38.61 -5.10
C ARG A 405 -30.27 -38.71 -4.92
N GLY A 406 -30.88 -37.68 -4.30
CA GLY A 406 -32.34 -37.62 -4.08
C GLY A 406 -33.17 -37.43 -5.35
N GLU A 407 -32.57 -37.25 -6.51
CA GLU A 407 -33.28 -37.17 -7.80
C GLU A 407 -33.72 -38.55 -8.32
N GLY A 408 -33.28 -39.66 -7.68
CA GLY A 408 -33.61 -41.05 -8.08
C GLY A 408 -34.67 -41.76 -7.23
N LEU A 409 -35.26 -41.12 -6.19
CA LEU A 409 -36.31 -41.66 -5.33
C LEU A 409 -37.63 -40.89 -5.52
N GLY A 410 -38.18 -40.90 -6.73
CA GLY A 410 -39.47 -40.29 -7.09
C GLY A 410 -40.42 -41.35 -7.63
#